data_0f3b543e2106a82fd9288e3b0100fa0a
#
_entry.id   0f3b543e2106a82fd9288e3b0100fa0a
#
_cell.length_a   1.000
_cell.length_b   1.000
_cell.length_c   1.000
_cell.angle_alpha   90.00
_cell.angle_beta   90.00
_cell.angle_gamma   90.00
#
_symmetry.space_group_name_H-M   'P 1'
#
loop_
_entity.id
_entity.type
_entity.pdbx_description
1 polymer ?
#
loop_
_entity_poly.entity_id
_entity_poly.type
_entity_poly.pdbx_seq_one_letter_code
_entity_poly.pdbx_strand_id
1 'polypeptide(L)'
;MLEVRNIDAFRGPAHVLRGISLSVREREVVCLVGRNGAGKTTTMESIMGFLPLKSGQILFHGEEVTSLPVHQRALRGMGYAPEGCEIFPELTVAENMMISRWMSAKARRRPGALAGGDIEERALAVFPEVRELMGRQGMNLSGGQRKMVAIARGIALAPTLLLLDEAFEGLAPVVVKRFRDAVLKIEDMGIALLIAESNLVNAARIADRLYAIDRGEIIFEGKPEQALEDENVMKALRG
;
A
#
# COMPACT_ATOMS: atom_id res chain seq x y z
N MET A 1 4.13 9.83 -10.97
CA MET A 1 4.97 8.77 -10.42
C MET A 1 4.46 7.38 -10.79
N LEU A 2 3.30 6.92 -10.33
CA LEU A 2 2.62 5.70 -10.79
C LEU A 2 1.48 6.06 -11.75
N GLU A 3 1.38 5.35 -12.87
CA GLU A 3 0.26 5.41 -13.79
C GLU A 3 -0.17 3.99 -14.15
N VAL A 4 -1.44 3.71 -13.94
CA VAL A 4 -2.12 2.46 -14.32
C VAL A 4 -3.10 2.81 -15.42
N ARG A 5 -2.97 2.16 -16.58
CA ARG A 5 -3.73 2.51 -17.78
C ARG A 5 -4.50 1.30 -18.30
N ASN A 6 -5.83 1.34 -18.18
CA ASN A 6 -6.79 0.39 -18.72
C ASN A 6 -6.41 -1.07 -18.46
N ILE A 7 -6.06 -1.43 -17.22
CA ILE A 7 -5.65 -2.79 -16.90
C ILE A 7 -6.86 -3.71 -16.73
N ASP A 8 -6.76 -4.89 -17.37
CA ASP A 8 -7.63 -6.03 -17.17
C ASP A 8 -6.89 -7.16 -16.47
N ALA A 9 -7.50 -7.78 -15.48
CA ALA A 9 -6.93 -8.92 -14.78
C ALA A 9 -7.96 -9.99 -14.44
N PHE A 10 -7.50 -11.23 -14.42
CA PHE A 10 -8.33 -12.40 -14.15
C PHE A 10 -7.76 -13.20 -12.98
N ARG A 11 -8.67 -13.76 -12.16
CA ARG A 11 -8.34 -14.81 -11.18
C ARG A 11 -9.04 -16.10 -11.61
N GLY A 12 -8.26 -17.01 -12.18
CA GLY A 12 -8.85 -18.17 -12.87
C GLY A 12 -9.80 -17.71 -13.98
N PRO A 13 -11.05 -18.15 -14.02
CA PRO A 13 -12.02 -17.75 -15.05
C PRO A 13 -12.67 -16.38 -14.76
N ALA A 14 -12.54 -15.84 -13.56
CA ALA A 14 -13.22 -14.60 -13.15
C ALA A 14 -12.48 -13.36 -13.67
N HIS A 15 -13.15 -12.52 -14.46
CA HIS A 15 -12.69 -11.19 -14.85
C HIS A 15 -12.87 -10.22 -13.69
N VAL A 16 -11.80 -9.95 -12.94
CA VAL A 16 -11.86 -9.20 -11.68
C VAL A 16 -11.60 -7.71 -11.90
N LEU A 17 -10.65 -7.33 -12.76
CA LEU A 17 -10.39 -5.93 -13.10
C LEU A 17 -10.78 -5.67 -14.54
N ARG A 18 -11.48 -4.56 -14.78
CA ARG A 18 -12.09 -4.20 -16.06
C ARG A 18 -11.72 -2.77 -16.44
N GLY A 19 -10.62 -2.61 -17.19
CA GLY A 19 -10.16 -1.31 -17.66
C GLY A 19 -9.76 -0.34 -16.53
N ILE A 20 -9.24 -0.84 -15.40
CA ILE A 20 -8.84 0.02 -14.29
C ILE A 20 -7.78 1.00 -14.73
N SER A 21 -8.05 2.28 -14.48
CA SER A 21 -7.10 3.37 -14.67
C SER A 21 -7.03 4.21 -13.39
N LEU A 22 -5.81 4.42 -12.89
CA LEU A 22 -5.55 5.29 -11.74
C LEU A 22 -4.12 5.82 -11.80
N SER A 23 -3.86 6.86 -11.03
CA SER A 23 -2.51 7.42 -10.92
C SER A 23 -2.19 7.79 -9.48
N VAL A 24 -0.89 7.86 -9.15
CA VAL A 24 -0.39 8.42 -7.89
C VAL A 24 0.75 9.36 -8.23
N ARG A 25 0.69 10.58 -7.72
CA ARG A 25 1.75 11.59 -7.86
C ARG A 25 2.83 11.39 -6.80
N GLU A 26 3.93 12.09 -6.94
CA GLU A 26 4.95 12.13 -5.89
C GLU A 26 4.38 12.77 -4.61
N ARG A 27 4.66 12.17 -3.47
CA ARG A 27 4.22 12.63 -2.16
C ARG A 27 2.70 12.70 -1.97
N GLU A 28 1.94 12.04 -2.82
CA GLU A 28 0.47 12.02 -2.75
C GLU A 28 0.01 10.80 -1.97
N VAL A 29 -1.01 10.97 -1.14
CA VAL A 29 -1.77 9.91 -0.49
C VAL A 29 -3.05 9.66 -1.26
N VAL A 30 -3.11 8.55 -1.98
CA VAL A 30 -4.28 8.13 -2.75
C VAL A 30 -4.93 6.94 -2.06
N CYS A 31 -6.26 6.99 -1.88
CA CYS A 31 -7.02 5.83 -1.41
C CYS A 31 -7.87 5.23 -2.53
N LEU A 32 -7.84 3.90 -2.63
CA LEU A 32 -8.74 3.10 -3.46
C LEU A 32 -9.80 2.49 -2.55
N VAL A 33 -11.01 3.04 -2.56
CA VAL A 33 -12.11 2.59 -1.69
C VAL A 33 -13.08 1.70 -2.44
N GLY A 34 -13.57 0.66 -1.76
CA GLY A 34 -14.54 -0.27 -2.35
C GLY A 34 -14.90 -1.36 -1.34
N ARG A 35 -16.02 -2.05 -1.57
CA ARG A 35 -16.42 -3.20 -0.75
C ARG A 35 -15.43 -4.35 -0.88
N ASN A 36 -15.52 -5.31 0.08
CA ASN A 36 -14.80 -6.57 -0.05
C ASN A 36 -15.23 -7.28 -1.34
N GLY A 37 -14.24 -7.73 -2.11
CA GLY A 37 -14.47 -8.32 -3.44
C GLY A 37 -14.61 -7.33 -4.60
N ALA A 38 -14.56 -6.01 -4.38
CA ALA A 38 -14.65 -5.01 -5.47
C ALA A 38 -13.44 -4.99 -6.39
N GLY A 39 -12.29 -5.57 -6.00
CA GLY A 39 -11.07 -5.63 -6.81
C GLY A 39 -9.88 -4.87 -6.23
N LYS A 40 -9.96 -4.32 -5.02
CA LYS A 40 -8.89 -3.53 -4.39
C LYS A 40 -7.56 -4.29 -4.29
N THR A 41 -7.53 -5.42 -3.56
CA THR A 41 -6.35 -6.28 -3.42
C THR A 41 -5.82 -6.74 -4.77
N THR A 42 -6.74 -7.12 -5.68
CA THR A 42 -6.35 -7.52 -7.05
C THR A 42 -5.65 -6.38 -7.80
N THR A 43 -6.09 -5.13 -7.61
CA THR A 43 -5.43 -3.95 -8.18
C THR A 43 -4.03 -3.78 -7.58
N MET A 44 -3.87 -3.87 -6.25
CA MET A 44 -2.57 -3.79 -5.58
C MET A 44 -1.60 -4.87 -6.06
N GLU A 45 -2.07 -6.13 -6.13
CA GLU A 45 -1.26 -7.25 -6.60
C GLU A 45 -0.88 -7.13 -8.07
N SER A 46 -1.77 -6.61 -8.91
CA SER A 46 -1.48 -6.33 -10.32
C SER A 46 -0.40 -5.24 -10.45
N ILE A 47 -0.50 -4.16 -9.67
CA ILE A 47 0.51 -3.09 -9.63
C ILE A 47 1.86 -3.62 -9.16
N MET A 48 1.89 -4.52 -8.19
CA MET A 48 3.11 -5.15 -7.70
C MET A 48 3.66 -6.26 -8.60
N GLY A 49 2.83 -6.80 -9.52
CA GLY A 49 3.21 -7.89 -10.43
C GLY A 49 3.07 -9.28 -9.84
N PHE A 50 2.31 -9.45 -8.76
CA PHE A 50 1.89 -10.76 -8.25
C PHE A 50 0.84 -11.40 -9.15
N LEU A 51 -0.01 -10.59 -9.78
CA LEU A 51 -1.01 -11.04 -10.73
C LEU A 51 -0.68 -10.50 -12.14
N PRO A 52 -0.57 -11.39 -13.16
CA PRO A 52 -0.33 -10.95 -14.53
C PRO A 52 -1.55 -10.23 -15.11
N LEU A 53 -1.31 -9.19 -15.89
CA LEU A 53 -2.35 -8.48 -16.62
C LEU A 53 -2.75 -9.24 -17.89
N LYS A 54 -4.03 -9.19 -18.24
CA LYS A 54 -4.53 -9.61 -19.55
C LYS A 54 -4.28 -8.54 -20.61
N SER A 55 -4.48 -7.27 -20.22
CA SER A 55 -4.27 -6.09 -21.06
C SER A 55 -3.99 -4.85 -20.19
N GLY A 56 -3.61 -3.75 -20.83
CA GLY A 56 -3.27 -2.51 -20.17
C GLY A 56 -1.79 -2.35 -19.86
N GLN A 57 -1.45 -1.28 -19.18
CA GLN A 57 -0.06 -0.88 -18.96
C GLN A 57 0.11 -0.26 -17.58
N ILE A 58 1.26 -0.52 -16.94
CA ILE A 58 1.67 0.11 -15.70
C ILE A 58 3.00 0.82 -15.95
N LEU A 59 3.03 2.13 -15.65
CA LEU A 59 4.24 2.93 -15.69
C LEU A 59 4.61 3.38 -14.28
N PHE A 60 5.90 3.35 -13.97
CA PHE A 60 6.43 3.84 -12.72
C PHE A 60 7.65 4.73 -12.98
N HIS A 61 7.60 5.98 -12.52
CA HIS A 61 8.55 7.04 -12.88
C HIS A 61 8.74 7.20 -14.39
N GLY A 62 7.67 7.01 -15.18
CA GLY A 62 7.69 7.10 -16.64
C GLY A 62 8.22 5.85 -17.35
N GLU A 63 8.75 4.86 -16.62
CA GLU A 63 9.20 3.58 -17.19
C GLU A 63 8.09 2.55 -17.15
N GLU A 64 7.94 1.76 -18.21
CA GLU A 64 7.00 0.65 -18.23
C GLU A 64 7.49 -0.50 -17.35
N VAL A 65 6.65 -0.91 -16.40
CA VAL A 65 6.94 -2.00 -15.47
C VAL A 65 5.98 -3.19 -15.61
N THR A 66 5.10 -3.17 -16.59
CA THR A 66 4.01 -4.14 -16.77
C THR A 66 4.50 -5.59 -16.77
N SER A 67 5.58 -5.88 -17.48
CA SER A 67 6.16 -7.24 -17.61
C SER A 67 7.21 -7.56 -16.55
N LEU A 68 7.56 -6.61 -15.68
CA LEU A 68 8.61 -6.82 -14.69
C LEU A 68 8.12 -7.67 -13.52
N PRO A 69 8.92 -8.65 -13.06
CA PRO A 69 8.58 -9.44 -11.89
C PRO A 69 8.65 -8.59 -10.61
N VAL A 70 7.94 -9.05 -9.56
CA VAL A 70 7.77 -8.37 -8.25
C VAL A 70 9.09 -7.79 -7.70
N HIS A 71 10.14 -8.61 -7.66
CA HIS A 71 11.42 -8.18 -7.08
C HIS A 71 12.07 -7.02 -7.86
N GLN A 72 11.86 -6.94 -9.17
CA GLN A 72 12.37 -5.82 -9.97
C GLN A 72 11.57 -4.54 -9.74
N ARG A 73 10.25 -4.64 -9.54
CA ARG A 73 9.40 -3.49 -9.15
C ARG A 73 9.79 -3.00 -7.76
N ALA A 74 10.02 -3.91 -6.82
CA ALA A 74 10.50 -3.57 -5.48
C ALA A 74 11.85 -2.84 -5.52
N LEU A 75 12.82 -3.33 -6.32
CA LEU A 75 14.11 -2.66 -6.49
C LEU A 75 13.99 -1.27 -7.14
N ARG A 76 12.92 -1.00 -7.88
CA ARG A 76 12.62 0.34 -8.43
C ARG A 76 11.96 1.29 -7.44
N GLY A 77 11.53 0.80 -6.29
CA GLY A 77 11.00 1.63 -5.22
C GLY A 77 9.52 1.46 -4.94
N MET A 78 8.92 0.40 -5.40
CA MET A 78 7.59 0.02 -4.98
C MET A 78 7.67 -0.85 -3.72
N GLY A 79 7.10 -0.38 -2.60
CA GLY A 79 6.88 -1.17 -1.39
C GLY A 79 5.45 -1.70 -1.34
N TYR A 80 5.24 -2.81 -0.63
CA TYR A 80 3.91 -3.38 -0.45
C TYR A 80 3.77 -3.99 0.95
N ALA A 81 2.70 -3.63 1.63
CA ALA A 81 2.26 -4.26 2.85
C ALA A 81 0.86 -4.85 2.61
N PRO A 82 0.75 -6.18 2.41
CA PRO A 82 -0.51 -6.84 2.13
C PRO A 82 -1.40 -6.93 3.38
N GLU A 83 -2.69 -7.16 3.18
CA GLU A 83 -3.69 -7.35 4.25
C GLU A 83 -3.25 -8.39 5.28
N GLY A 84 -2.75 -9.55 4.83
CA GLY A 84 -2.24 -10.63 5.67
C GLY A 84 -0.96 -10.32 6.45
N CYS A 85 -0.39 -9.12 6.28
CA CYS A 85 0.87 -8.66 6.88
C CYS A 85 2.13 -9.42 6.42
N GLU A 86 2.05 -10.68 6.10
CA GLU A 86 3.10 -11.58 5.56
C GLU A 86 4.50 -11.38 6.20
N ILE A 87 4.53 -11.25 7.52
CA ILE A 87 5.79 -11.30 8.29
C ILE A 87 6.22 -12.76 8.47
N PHE A 88 7.53 -12.98 8.64
CA PHE A 88 8.05 -14.30 8.96
C PHE A 88 7.71 -14.65 10.41
N PRO A 89 6.81 -15.62 10.67
CA PRO A 89 6.26 -15.85 12.00
C PRO A 89 7.29 -16.41 12.98
N GLU A 90 8.25 -17.20 12.49
CA GLU A 90 9.28 -17.85 13.28
C GLU A 90 10.46 -16.93 13.62
N LEU A 91 10.63 -15.85 12.82
CA LEU A 91 11.68 -14.87 13.03
C LEU A 91 11.25 -13.82 14.05
N THR A 92 12.21 -13.28 14.77
CA THR A 92 12.01 -12.09 15.61
C THR A 92 11.68 -10.86 14.75
N VAL A 93 11.10 -9.84 15.37
CA VAL A 93 10.86 -8.56 14.69
C VAL A 93 12.16 -7.96 14.16
N ALA A 94 13.25 -8.03 14.93
CA ALA A 94 14.57 -7.56 14.50
C ALA A 94 15.04 -8.28 13.24
N GLU A 95 14.92 -9.60 13.18
CA GLU A 95 15.28 -10.39 11.98
C GLU A 95 14.38 -10.07 10.79
N ASN A 96 13.07 -9.91 11.02
CA ASN A 96 12.14 -9.44 10.01
C ASN A 96 12.55 -8.10 9.42
N MET A 97 12.97 -7.14 10.24
CA MET A 97 13.45 -5.82 9.79
C MET A 97 14.80 -5.92 9.06
N MET A 98 15.71 -6.79 9.53
CA MET A 98 17.02 -6.99 8.93
C MET A 98 16.95 -7.46 7.47
N ILE A 99 15.98 -8.33 7.12
CA ILE A 99 15.76 -8.76 5.72
C ILE A 99 15.50 -7.55 4.82
N SER A 100 14.64 -6.63 5.25
CA SER A 100 14.35 -5.41 4.48
C SER A 100 15.58 -4.51 4.33
N ARG A 101 16.40 -4.41 5.38
CA ARG A 101 17.65 -3.65 5.36
C ARG A 101 18.66 -4.21 4.33
N TRP A 102 18.81 -5.52 4.23
CA TRP A 102 19.66 -6.13 3.21
C TRP A 102 19.21 -5.81 1.78
N MET A 103 17.89 -5.86 1.56
CA MET A 103 17.30 -5.53 0.27
C MET A 103 17.44 -4.03 -0.06
N SER A 104 17.27 -3.15 0.94
CA SER A 104 17.39 -1.70 0.76
C SER A 104 18.79 -1.26 0.32
N ALA A 105 19.85 -1.96 0.73
CA ALA A 105 21.21 -1.67 0.30
C ALA A 105 21.39 -1.78 -1.22
N LYS A 106 20.66 -2.68 -1.89
CA LYS A 106 20.60 -2.78 -3.35
C LYS A 106 19.75 -1.67 -3.98
N ALA A 107 18.66 -1.32 -3.32
CA ALA A 107 17.71 -0.32 -3.80
C ALA A 107 18.25 1.13 -3.71
N ARG A 108 19.13 1.42 -2.75
CA ARG A 108 19.74 2.77 -2.55
C ARG A 108 20.61 3.26 -3.72
N ARG A 109 21.01 2.39 -4.64
CA ARG A 109 21.80 2.76 -5.83
C ARG A 109 20.96 3.38 -6.95
N ARG A 110 19.65 3.52 -6.78
CA ARG A 110 18.76 4.09 -7.79
C ARG A 110 18.63 5.62 -7.65
N PRO A 111 18.38 6.35 -8.76
CA PRO A 111 17.98 7.76 -8.72
C PRO A 111 16.69 7.92 -7.89
N GLY A 112 16.60 8.96 -7.06
CA GLY A 112 15.42 9.24 -6.24
C GLY A 112 15.25 8.38 -4.97
N ALA A 113 16.17 7.43 -4.69
CA ALA A 113 16.15 6.73 -3.41
C ALA A 113 16.28 7.74 -2.26
N LEU A 114 15.51 7.52 -1.19
CA LEU A 114 15.54 8.37 0.00
C LEU A 114 17.00 8.55 0.48
N ALA A 115 17.50 9.77 0.35
CA ALA A 115 18.87 10.10 0.68
C ALA A 115 19.06 10.16 2.20
N GLY A 116 20.13 9.52 2.67
CA GLY A 116 20.77 9.80 3.96
C GLY A 116 19.98 9.46 5.22
N GLY A 117 20.67 8.85 6.15
CA GLY A 117 20.15 8.48 7.46
C GLY A 117 19.80 7.00 7.57
N ASP A 118 19.59 6.55 8.77
CA ASP A 118 19.17 5.19 9.03
C ASP A 118 17.67 5.04 8.70
N ILE A 119 17.37 4.41 7.55
CA ILE A 119 15.97 4.20 7.11
C ILE A 119 15.22 3.32 8.11
N GLU A 120 15.92 2.41 8.79
CA GLU A 120 15.32 1.61 9.85
C GLU A 120 14.87 2.50 11.00
N GLU A 121 15.71 3.45 11.42
CA GLU A 121 15.35 4.44 12.43
C GLU A 121 14.15 5.29 12.01
N ARG A 122 14.07 5.67 10.74
CA ARG A 122 12.91 6.41 10.20
C ARG A 122 11.65 5.52 10.20
N ALA A 123 11.74 4.25 9.80
CA ALA A 123 10.64 3.29 9.88
C ALA A 123 10.15 3.11 11.32
N LEU A 124 11.09 3.01 12.28
CA LEU A 124 10.79 2.90 13.70
C LEU A 124 10.26 4.22 14.31
N ALA A 125 10.54 5.36 13.70
CA ALA A 125 9.93 6.64 14.10
C ALA A 125 8.44 6.72 13.72
N VAL A 126 8.03 6.02 12.66
CA VAL A 126 6.61 5.89 12.30
C VAL A 126 5.85 5.11 13.36
N PHE A 127 6.39 3.96 13.78
CA PHE A 127 5.83 3.11 14.82
C PHE A 127 6.85 2.84 15.95
N PRO A 128 7.04 3.77 16.91
CA PRO A 128 7.99 3.59 18.01
C PRO A 128 7.77 2.32 18.82
N GLU A 129 6.52 1.85 18.89
CA GLU A 129 6.11 0.63 19.59
C GLU A 129 6.82 -0.62 19.04
N VAL A 130 7.23 -0.61 17.78
CA VAL A 130 7.96 -1.73 17.14
C VAL A 130 9.32 -1.94 17.82
N ARG A 131 9.94 -0.89 18.38
CA ARG A 131 11.21 -1.01 19.13
C ARG A 131 11.10 -1.95 20.33
N GLU A 132 9.98 -1.89 21.04
CA GLU A 132 9.73 -2.73 22.21
C GLU A 132 9.44 -4.19 21.82
N LEU A 133 9.13 -4.42 20.55
CA LEU A 133 8.80 -5.74 20.02
C LEU A 133 9.98 -6.47 19.37
N MET A 134 11.15 -5.84 19.23
CA MET A 134 12.29 -6.34 18.45
C MET A 134 12.71 -7.77 18.80
N GLY A 135 12.67 -8.14 20.08
CA GLY A 135 13.00 -9.50 20.54
C GLY A 135 11.87 -10.52 20.42
N ARG A 136 10.65 -10.12 20.04
CA ARG A 136 9.50 -11.03 19.93
C ARG A 136 9.47 -11.70 18.57
N GLN A 137 9.08 -12.97 18.54
CA GLN A 137 8.79 -13.66 17.28
C GLN A 137 7.49 -13.16 16.66
N GLY A 138 7.41 -13.15 15.32
CA GLY A 138 6.26 -12.69 14.57
C GLY A 138 4.94 -13.40 14.95
N MET A 139 5.02 -14.71 15.28
CA MET A 139 3.86 -15.49 15.72
C MET A 139 3.25 -15.01 17.05
N ASN A 140 4.05 -14.37 17.89
CA ASN A 140 3.65 -13.89 19.23
C ASN A 140 3.12 -12.45 19.22
N LEU A 141 2.92 -11.85 18.04
CA LEU A 141 2.40 -10.50 17.89
C LEU A 141 0.88 -10.51 17.75
N SER A 142 0.22 -9.47 18.29
CA SER A 142 -1.19 -9.22 18.01
C SER A 142 -1.37 -8.79 16.52
N GLY A 143 -2.60 -8.84 16.01
CA GLY A 143 -2.90 -8.42 14.63
C GLY A 143 -2.42 -7.00 14.32
N GLY A 144 -2.71 -6.03 15.21
CA GLY A 144 -2.23 -4.65 15.07
C GLY A 144 -0.70 -4.53 15.10
N GLN A 145 -0.03 -5.28 15.99
CA GLN A 145 1.43 -5.32 16.04
C GLN A 145 2.03 -5.90 14.76
N ARG A 146 1.45 -6.98 14.20
CA ARG A 146 1.87 -7.53 12.92
C ARG A 146 1.74 -6.50 11.78
N LYS A 147 0.62 -5.76 11.73
CA LYS A 147 0.43 -4.70 10.73
C LYS A 147 1.49 -3.59 10.88
N MET A 148 1.78 -3.13 12.10
CA MET A 148 2.86 -2.14 12.33
C MET A 148 4.21 -2.64 11.83
N VAL A 149 4.58 -3.88 12.15
CA VAL A 149 5.84 -4.49 11.70
C VAL A 149 5.88 -4.64 10.18
N ALA A 150 4.78 -5.06 9.54
CA ALA A 150 4.71 -5.21 8.08
C ALA A 150 4.92 -3.87 7.36
N ILE A 151 4.28 -2.79 7.83
CA ILE A 151 4.45 -1.45 7.27
C ILE A 151 5.88 -0.93 7.53
N ALA A 152 6.40 -1.10 8.75
CA ALA A 152 7.78 -0.71 9.08
C ALA A 152 8.80 -1.42 8.17
N ARG A 153 8.60 -2.72 7.87
CA ARG A 153 9.40 -3.47 6.89
C ARG A 153 9.30 -2.87 5.48
N GLY A 154 8.08 -2.50 5.06
CA GLY A 154 7.85 -1.83 3.78
C GLY A 154 8.62 -0.53 3.67
N ILE A 155 8.60 0.30 4.71
CA ILE A 155 9.35 1.57 4.79
C ILE A 155 10.87 1.30 4.80
N ALA A 156 11.33 0.26 5.51
CA ALA A 156 12.76 -0.09 5.60
C ALA A 156 13.37 -0.50 4.25
N LEU A 157 12.56 -0.85 3.25
CA LEU A 157 12.99 -1.02 1.85
C LEU A 157 13.33 0.30 1.15
N ALA A 158 13.11 1.45 1.80
CA ALA A 158 13.29 2.79 1.22
C ALA A 158 12.47 3.01 -0.07
N PRO A 159 11.16 2.75 -0.05
CA PRO A 159 10.35 2.93 -1.23
C PRO A 159 10.16 4.41 -1.56
N THR A 160 9.81 4.72 -2.82
CA THR A 160 9.26 6.02 -3.22
C THR A 160 7.74 5.98 -3.29
N LEU A 161 7.17 4.77 -3.47
CA LEU A 161 5.74 4.46 -3.40
C LEU A 161 5.53 3.26 -2.47
N LEU A 162 4.63 3.37 -1.50
CA LEU A 162 4.23 2.28 -0.63
C LEU A 162 2.74 1.98 -0.83
N LEU A 163 2.45 0.73 -1.20
CA LEU A 163 1.09 0.21 -1.29
C LEU A 163 0.71 -0.43 0.04
N LEU A 164 -0.44 -0.04 0.59
CA LEU A 164 -1.01 -0.58 1.83
C LEU A 164 -2.38 -1.19 1.53
N ASP A 165 -2.54 -2.48 1.84
CA ASP A 165 -3.79 -3.19 1.57
C ASP A 165 -4.54 -3.44 2.89
N GLU A 166 -5.75 -2.87 3.01
CA GLU A 166 -6.66 -2.99 4.17
C GLU A 166 -5.95 -2.69 5.52
N ALA A 167 -5.15 -1.60 5.53
CA ALA A 167 -4.30 -1.28 6.69
C ALA A 167 -5.10 -1.00 7.98
N PHE A 168 -6.35 -0.55 7.87
CA PHE A 168 -7.21 -0.20 9.00
C PHE A 168 -8.21 -1.29 9.39
N GLU A 169 -8.36 -2.35 8.57
CA GLU A 169 -9.35 -3.38 8.82
C GLU A 169 -9.07 -4.19 10.09
N GLY A 170 -10.14 -4.44 10.87
CA GLY A 170 -10.06 -5.23 12.10
C GLY A 170 -9.32 -4.57 13.26
N LEU A 171 -8.97 -3.29 13.16
CA LEU A 171 -8.27 -2.57 14.20
C LEU A 171 -9.23 -1.87 15.18
N ALA A 172 -8.86 -1.86 16.47
CA ALA A 172 -9.57 -1.06 17.46
C ALA A 172 -9.45 0.44 17.13
N PRO A 173 -10.45 1.28 17.48
CA PRO A 173 -10.46 2.72 17.15
C PRO A 173 -9.21 3.49 17.56
N VAL A 174 -8.60 3.15 18.68
CA VAL A 174 -7.34 3.75 19.14
C VAL A 174 -6.18 3.43 18.21
N VAL A 175 -6.16 2.22 17.64
CA VAL A 175 -5.13 1.78 16.70
C VAL A 175 -5.36 2.43 15.32
N VAL A 176 -6.60 2.59 14.87
CA VAL A 176 -6.94 3.34 13.65
C VAL A 176 -6.38 4.76 13.70
N LYS A 177 -6.54 5.46 14.83
CA LYS A 177 -5.93 6.79 15.03
C LYS A 177 -4.41 6.72 14.86
N ARG A 178 -3.78 5.73 15.46
CA ARG A 178 -2.32 5.52 15.41
C ARG A 178 -1.81 5.30 13.98
N PHE A 179 -2.56 4.52 13.19
CA PHE A 179 -2.24 4.29 11.77
C PHE A 179 -2.42 5.54 10.92
N ARG A 180 -3.43 6.35 11.20
CA ARG A 180 -3.59 7.66 10.54
C ARG A 180 -2.39 8.57 10.80
N ASP A 181 -1.94 8.67 12.06
CA ASP A 181 -0.75 9.46 12.41
C ASP A 181 0.52 8.89 11.72
N ALA A 182 0.55 7.57 11.48
CA ALA A 182 1.63 6.92 10.74
C ALA A 182 1.62 7.31 9.26
N VAL A 183 0.43 7.39 8.61
CA VAL A 183 0.30 7.84 7.21
C VAL A 183 0.91 9.23 7.03
N LEU A 184 0.57 10.18 7.91
CA LEU A 184 1.13 11.54 7.87
C LEU A 184 2.67 11.54 7.99
N LYS A 185 3.22 10.71 8.90
CA LYS A 185 4.67 10.60 9.05
C LYS A 185 5.35 9.97 7.82
N ILE A 186 4.71 9.02 7.16
CA ILE A 186 5.22 8.39 5.93
C ILE A 186 5.22 9.43 4.80
N GLU A 187 4.17 10.23 4.69
CA GLU A 187 4.07 11.35 3.75
C GLU A 187 5.18 12.38 3.98
N ASP A 188 5.42 12.80 5.24
CA ASP A 188 6.52 13.69 5.63
C ASP A 188 7.91 13.15 5.23
N MET A 189 8.05 11.82 5.15
CA MET A 189 9.26 11.17 4.62
C MET A 189 9.41 11.31 3.09
N GLY A 190 8.40 11.84 2.41
CA GLY A 190 8.37 11.98 0.95
C GLY A 190 7.98 10.69 0.21
N ILE A 191 7.42 9.70 0.91
CA ILE A 191 6.92 8.46 0.34
C ILE A 191 5.47 8.69 -0.09
N ALA A 192 5.16 8.44 -1.37
CA ALA A 192 3.77 8.43 -1.81
C ALA A 192 3.07 7.14 -1.37
N LEU A 193 1.77 7.22 -1.16
CA LEU A 193 0.96 6.11 -0.68
C LEU A 193 -0.19 5.79 -1.64
N LEU A 194 -0.40 4.50 -1.89
CA LEU A 194 -1.65 3.99 -2.45
C LEU A 194 -2.25 3.02 -1.42
N ILE A 195 -3.40 3.38 -0.87
CA ILE A 195 -4.03 2.66 0.24
C ILE A 195 -5.36 2.07 -0.24
N ALA A 196 -5.50 0.75 -0.20
CA ALA A 196 -6.79 0.09 -0.36
C ALA A 196 -7.54 0.08 0.97
N GLU A 197 -8.81 0.48 0.96
CA GLU A 197 -9.61 0.62 2.18
C GLU A 197 -11.09 0.35 1.90
N SER A 198 -11.75 -0.33 2.84
CA SER A 198 -13.18 -0.60 2.75
C SER A 198 -14.02 0.51 3.38
N ASN A 199 -13.45 1.27 4.30
CA ASN A 199 -14.15 2.32 5.03
C ASN A 199 -13.87 3.70 4.44
N LEU A 200 -14.87 4.27 3.73
CA LEU A 200 -14.77 5.59 3.11
C LEU A 200 -14.42 6.70 4.11
N VAL A 201 -14.97 6.66 5.32
CA VAL A 201 -14.72 7.70 6.34
C VAL A 201 -13.26 7.67 6.80
N ASN A 202 -12.68 6.48 6.96
CA ASN A 202 -11.26 6.35 7.30
C ASN A 202 -10.39 6.85 6.15
N ALA A 203 -10.68 6.44 4.92
CA ALA A 203 -9.98 6.86 3.71
C ALA A 203 -10.03 8.39 3.52
N ALA A 204 -11.20 9.00 3.69
CA ALA A 204 -11.41 10.44 3.52
C ALA A 204 -10.61 11.31 4.52
N ARG A 205 -10.21 10.75 5.65
CA ARG A 205 -9.44 11.47 6.67
C ARG A 205 -7.93 11.53 6.41
N ILE A 206 -7.45 10.78 5.43
CA ILE A 206 -6.00 10.62 5.19
C ILE A 206 -5.62 10.87 3.73
N ALA A 207 -6.57 10.77 2.79
CA ALA A 207 -6.28 10.85 1.38
C ALA A 207 -6.31 12.30 0.86
N ASP A 208 -5.39 12.61 -0.04
CA ASP A 208 -5.47 13.80 -0.89
C ASP A 208 -6.46 13.60 -2.03
N ARG A 209 -6.56 12.34 -2.51
CA ARG A 209 -7.45 11.95 -3.61
C ARG A 209 -7.97 10.53 -3.40
N LEU A 210 -9.20 10.31 -3.85
CA LEU A 210 -9.91 9.04 -3.76
C LEU A 210 -10.26 8.51 -5.14
N TYR A 211 -10.10 7.19 -5.28
CA TYR A 211 -10.77 6.39 -6.30
C TYR A 211 -11.78 5.49 -5.61
N ALA A 212 -13.00 5.37 -6.14
CA ALA A 212 -13.94 4.34 -5.72
C ALA A 212 -14.00 3.25 -6.78
N ILE A 213 -13.89 2.00 -6.34
CA ILE A 213 -13.97 0.81 -7.18
C ILE A 213 -15.20 -0.01 -6.81
N ASP A 214 -15.97 -0.42 -7.81
CA ASP A 214 -17.04 -1.39 -7.67
C ASP A 214 -16.96 -2.41 -8.81
N ARG A 215 -17.10 -3.70 -8.50
CA ARG A 215 -17.10 -4.82 -9.45
C ARG A 215 -15.97 -4.78 -10.49
N GLY A 216 -14.81 -4.32 -10.07
CA GLY A 216 -13.62 -4.26 -10.92
C GLY A 216 -13.54 -3.04 -11.83
N GLU A 217 -14.35 -2.02 -11.65
CA GLU A 217 -14.36 -0.78 -12.42
C GLU A 217 -14.20 0.44 -11.50
N ILE A 218 -13.49 1.47 -11.94
CA ILE A 218 -13.45 2.75 -11.24
C ILE A 218 -14.74 3.51 -11.52
N ILE A 219 -15.49 3.81 -10.46
CA ILE A 219 -16.77 4.53 -10.53
C ILE A 219 -16.67 5.99 -10.10
N PHE A 220 -15.54 6.37 -9.48
CA PHE A 220 -15.30 7.74 -9.02
C PHE A 220 -13.80 8.02 -8.94
N GLU A 221 -13.42 9.24 -9.27
CA GLU A 221 -12.12 9.86 -8.99
C GLU A 221 -12.36 11.30 -8.54
N GLY A 222 -11.80 11.70 -7.42
CA GLY A 222 -11.96 13.08 -6.92
C GLY A 222 -11.41 13.31 -5.53
N LYS A 223 -11.77 14.45 -4.95
CA LYS A 223 -11.43 14.79 -3.57
C LYS A 223 -12.26 13.97 -2.58
N PRO A 224 -11.72 13.72 -1.37
CA PRO A 224 -12.43 12.95 -0.33
C PRO A 224 -13.83 13.49 0.01
N GLU A 225 -13.97 14.81 0.08
CA GLU A 225 -15.24 15.47 0.42
C GLU A 225 -16.30 15.17 -0.65
N GLN A 226 -15.91 15.20 -1.93
CA GLN A 226 -16.80 14.90 -3.05
C GLN A 226 -17.27 13.44 -3.03
N ALA A 227 -16.38 12.50 -2.67
CA ALA A 227 -16.72 11.08 -2.55
C ALA A 227 -17.75 10.82 -1.43
N LEU A 228 -17.70 11.59 -0.33
CA LEU A 228 -18.64 11.47 0.78
C LEU A 228 -20.06 11.97 0.41
N GLU A 229 -20.17 12.85 -0.59
CA GLU A 229 -21.42 13.43 -1.09
C GLU A 229 -21.96 12.72 -2.33
N ASP A 230 -21.14 11.89 -2.99
CA ASP A 230 -21.52 11.18 -4.22
C ASP A 230 -22.45 10.00 -3.93
N GLU A 231 -23.68 10.07 -4.45
CA GLU A 231 -24.71 9.05 -4.24
C GLU A 231 -24.31 7.67 -4.81
N ASN A 232 -23.60 7.63 -5.94
CA ASN A 232 -23.17 6.37 -6.56
C ASN A 232 -22.09 5.70 -5.70
N VAL A 233 -21.13 6.48 -5.21
CA VAL A 233 -20.10 6.00 -4.28
C VAL A 233 -20.74 5.48 -3.01
N MET A 234 -21.65 6.25 -2.40
CA MET A 234 -22.35 5.85 -1.16
C MET A 234 -23.20 4.60 -1.35
N LYS A 235 -23.87 4.46 -2.50
CA LYS A 235 -24.65 3.29 -2.84
C LYS A 235 -23.77 2.06 -3.06
N ALA A 236 -22.69 2.20 -3.81
CA ALA A 236 -21.75 1.11 -4.07
C ALA A 236 -21.07 0.58 -2.80
N LEU A 237 -20.82 1.45 -1.80
CA LEU A 237 -20.18 1.08 -0.55
C LEU A 237 -21.13 0.57 0.53
N ARG A 238 -22.43 0.94 0.48
CA ARG A 238 -23.45 0.48 1.45
C ARG A 238 -24.08 -0.87 1.06
N GLY A 239 -24.16 -1.20 -0.21
CA GLY A 239 -24.72 -2.45 -0.79
C GLY A 239 -26.18 -2.42 -0.97
#